data_f0fe415eb21f84ad840af888ea18e83a
#
_entry.id   f0fe415eb21f84ad840af888ea18e83a
#
_cell.length_a   1.000
_cell.length_b   1.000
_cell.length_c   1.000
_cell.angle_alpha   90.00
_cell.angle_beta   90.00
_cell.angle_gamma   90.00
#
_symmetry.space_group_name_H-M   'P 1'
#
loop_
_entity.id
_entity.type
_entity.pdbx_description
1 polymer ?
#
loop_
_entity_poly.entity_id
_entity_poly.type
_entity_poly.pdbx_seq_one_letter_code
_entity_poly.pdbx_strand_id
1 'polypeptide(L)'
;VVGSGKGGVGKSTVSTNLAICLSQKKFKVGLLDADIYGPSIPKMLKINEKPKISKEKKILPFEKYGIRSMSIGNLIDEEKPIIWRGAMVVRALNQMLTDIAWGELDFLIIDLPPGTGDIQLSLSQSLSISGAVVVTTPQDISLIDVRKAINMFKRVNVEITGIIENMSFLKQGNKKIYIFGKDGGLNESKKQKIPFLGQIPILPEITTHSDLGKPVTTDKKSESFLVYDKVINNFLKYLKKDSKSNNTKITFE
;
A
#
# COMPACT_ATOMS: atom_id res chain seq x y z
N VAL A 1 1.46 -2.34 6.42
CA VAL A 1 1.72 -1.06 5.73
C VAL A 1 2.35 -1.29 4.36
N VAL A 2 2.16 -0.36 3.43
CA VAL A 2 2.87 -0.31 2.15
C VAL A 2 3.75 0.93 2.13
N GLY A 3 5.04 0.71 1.95
CA GLY A 3 6.04 1.76 1.93
C GLY A 3 6.88 1.77 0.66
N SER A 4 7.60 2.86 0.42
CA SER A 4 8.56 2.98 -0.66
C SER A 4 9.70 3.91 -0.26
N GLY A 5 10.89 3.68 -0.80
CA GLY A 5 12.05 4.53 -0.52
C GLY A 5 11.95 5.91 -1.15
N LYS A 6 11.18 6.07 -2.24
CA LYS A 6 10.96 7.35 -2.95
C LYS A 6 9.56 7.43 -3.54
N GLY A 7 9.14 8.64 -3.94
CA GLY A 7 7.92 8.86 -4.71
C GLY A 7 8.00 8.34 -6.15
N GLY A 8 6.84 8.20 -6.81
CA GLY A 8 6.75 7.85 -8.23
C GLY A 8 6.94 6.37 -8.56
N VAL A 9 7.14 5.48 -7.58
CA VAL A 9 7.27 4.02 -7.83
C VAL A 9 5.92 3.29 -7.98
N GLY A 10 4.80 4.00 -7.87
CA GLY A 10 3.45 3.44 -7.97
C GLY A 10 2.95 2.79 -6.69
N LYS A 11 3.44 3.21 -5.52
CA LYS A 11 3.07 2.70 -4.19
C LYS A 11 1.54 2.65 -4.00
N SER A 12 0.85 3.77 -4.16
CA SER A 12 -0.60 3.89 -3.92
C SER A 12 -1.43 3.07 -4.91
N THR A 13 -0.98 2.98 -6.18
CA THR A 13 -1.59 2.08 -7.18
C THR A 13 -1.47 0.63 -6.74
N VAL A 14 -0.30 0.24 -6.25
CA VAL A 14 -0.08 -1.12 -5.72
C VAL A 14 -0.95 -1.35 -4.49
N SER A 15 -0.96 -0.45 -3.51
CA SER A 15 -1.77 -0.54 -2.29
C SER A 15 -3.26 -0.73 -2.59
N THR A 16 -3.81 0.07 -3.51
CA THR A 16 -5.22 0.01 -3.91
C THR A 16 -5.56 -1.34 -4.57
N ASN A 17 -4.74 -1.76 -5.52
CA ASN A 17 -5.00 -3.00 -6.24
C ASN A 17 -4.79 -4.25 -5.35
N LEU A 18 -3.83 -4.23 -4.42
CA LEU A 18 -3.66 -5.29 -3.42
C LEU A 18 -4.88 -5.40 -2.51
N ALA A 19 -5.43 -4.26 -2.02
CA ALA A 19 -6.61 -4.24 -1.18
C ALA A 19 -7.81 -4.88 -1.88
N ILE A 20 -8.06 -4.51 -3.13
CA ILE A 20 -9.16 -5.06 -3.93
C ILE A 20 -8.95 -6.56 -4.20
N CYS A 21 -7.74 -6.99 -4.54
CA CYS A 21 -7.44 -8.42 -4.73
C CYS A 21 -7.68 -9.24 -3.46
N LEU A 22 -7.31 -8.75 -2.28
CA LEU A 22 -7.59 -9.40 -1.00
C LEU A 22 -9.10 -9.51 -0.75
N SER A 23 -9.84 -8.42 -0.99
CA SER A 23 -11.30 -8.42 -0.85
C SER A 23 -11.97 -9.45 -1.77
N GLN A 24 -11.47 -9.60 -3.00
CA GLN A 24 -11.98 -10.61 -3.93
C GLN A 24 -11.69 -12.06 -3.49
N LYS A 25 -10.72 -12.25 -2.59
CA LYS A 25 -10.47 -13.53 -1.89
C LYS A 25 -11.30 -13.69 -0.62
N LYS A 26 -12.32 -12.83 -0.43
CA LYS A 26 -13.27 -12.86 0.69
C LYS A 26 -12.72 -12.39 2.04
N PHE A 27 -11.56 -11.73 2.06
CA PHE A 27 -11.10 -11.03 3.24
C PHE A 27 -11.86 -9.70 3.43
N LYS A 28 -12.12 -9.32 4.67
CA LYS A 28 -12.62 -8.01 5.06
C LYS A 28 -11.42 -7.03 5.05
N VAL A 29 -11.41 -6.07 4.14
CA VAL A 29 -10.23 -5.23 3.89
C VAL A 29 -10.55 -3.76 4.05
N GLY A 30 -9.71 -3.08 4.85
CA GLY A 30 -9.61 -1.63 4.93
C GLY A 30 -8.40 -1.13 4.12
N LEU A 31 -8.54 0.04 3.53
CA LEU A 31 -7.46 0.78 2.85
C LEU A 31 -7.41 2.21 3.38
N LEU A 32 -6.32 2.55 4.05
CA LEU A 32 -6.08 3.87 4.61
C LEU A 32 -4.97 4.57 3.82
N ASP A 33 -5.30 5.68 3.17
CA ASP A 33 -4.34 6.57 2.52
C ASP A 33 -3.79 7.56 3.55
N ALA A 34 -2.56 7.34 3.97
CA ALA A 34 -1.83 8.18 4.90
C ALA A 34 -0.81 9.11 4.22
N ASP A 35 -0.81 9.17 2.89
CA ASP A 35 0.09 10.06 2.13
C ASP A 35 -0.46 11.50 2.14
N ILE A 36 -0.02 12.27 3.13
CA ILE A 36 -0.45 13.66 3.34
C ILE A 36 0.03 14.62 2.26
N TYR A 37 1.08 14.26 1.53
CA TYR A 37 1.66 15.14 0.51
C TYR A 37 1.01 14.97 -0.86
N GLY A 38 0.41 13.82 -1.11
CA GLY A 38 -0.22 13.53 -2.38
C GLY A 38 -1.27 12.41 -2.25
N PRO A 39 -2.36 12.66 -1.49
CA PRO A 39 -3.38 11.65 -1.30
C PRO A 39 -4.02 11.32 -2.66
N SER A 40 -3.76 10.13 -3.16
CA SER A 40 -4.14 9.71 -4.52
C SER A 40 -5.25 8.66 -4.56
N ILE A 41 -5.48 7.96 -3.45
CA ILE A 41 -6.48 6.88 -3.38
C ILE A 41 -7.91 7.36 -3.63
N PRO A 42 -8.36 8.56 -3.16
CA PRO A 42 -9.69 9.05 -3.49
C PRO A 42 -9.93 9.15 -5.00
N LYS A 43 -8.96 9.68 -5.75
CA LYS A 43 -9.02 9.74 -7.21
C LYS A 43 -9.07 8.36 -7.83
N MET A 44 -8.20 7.43 -7.40
CA MET A 44 -8.15 6.06 -7.91
C MET A 44 -9.41 5.26 -7.64
N LEU A 45 -10.17 5.63 -6.62
CA LEU A 45 -11.46 5.03 -6.27
C LEU A 45 -12.65 5.87 -6.73
N LYS A 46 -12.44 7.03 -7.38
CA LYS A 46 -13.48 8.00 -7.75
C LYS A 46 -14.37 8.34 -6.56
N ILE A 47 -13.75 8.75 -5.46
CA ILE A 47 -14.40 9.21 -4.23
C ILE A 47 -14.22 10.72 -4.17
N ASN A 48 -15.29 11.48 -4.45
CA ASN A 48 -15.27 12.94 -4.48
C ASN A 48 -16.10 13.54 -3.34
N GLU A 49 -16.66 12.69 -2.47
CA GLU A 49 -17.57 13.09 -1.41
C GLU A 49 -16.82 13.29 -0.10
N LYS A 50 -17.38 14.11 0.80
CA LYS A 50 -16.93 14.14 2.20
C LYS A 50 -17.51 12.94 2.95
N PRO A 51 -16.78 12.35 3.92
CA PRO A 51 -17.26 11.20 4.66
C PRO A 51 -18.46 11.59 5.54
N LYS A 52 -19.37 10.64 5.71
CA LYS A 52 -20.53 10.80 6.60
C LYS A 52 -20.13 10.46 8.04
N ILE A 53 -20.85 11.04 8.98
CA ILE A 53 -20.68 10.75 10.42
C ILE A 53 -21.87 9.90 10.88
N SER A 54 -21.60 8.83 11.62
CA SER A 54 -22.61 7.95 12.20
C SER A 54 -23.32 8.64 13.40
N LYS A 55 -24.41 8.03 13.87
CA LYS A 55 -25.11 8.49 15.10
C LYS A 55 -24.20 8.45 16.33
N GLU A 56 -23.26 7.52 16.38
CA GLU A 56 -22.25 7.35 17.43
C GLU A 56 -21.05 8.28 17.27
N LYS A 57 -21.15 9.28 16.40
CA LYS A 57 -20.08 10.26 16.09
C LYS A 57 -18.81 9.65 15.50
N LYS A 58 -18.90 8.46 14.90
CA LYS A 58 -17.80 7.85 14.14
C LYS A 58 -17.85 8.27 12.66
N ILE A 59 -16.69 8.40 12.03
CA ILE A 59 -16.55 8.67 10.60
C ILE A 59 -16.81 7.36 9.86
N LEU A 60 -17.73 7.38 8.88
CA LEU A 60 -18.01 6.21 8.07
C LEU A 60 -17.00 6.10 6.92
N PRO A 61 -16.31 4.97 6.76
CA PRO A 61 -15.45 4.77 5.61
C PRO A 61 -16.26 4.65 4.33
N PHE A 62 -15.65 4.97 3.21
CA PHE A 62 -16.25 4.74 1.90
C PHE A 62 -16.17 3.25 1.55
N GLU A 63 -17.31 2.67 1.18
CA GLU A 63 -17.36 1.27 0.73
C GLU A 63 -17.41 1.22 -0.80
N LYS A 64 -16.34 0.72 -1.42
CA LYS A 64 -16.25 0.61 -2.88
C LYS A 64 -15.36 -0.57 -3.28
N TYR A 65 -15.72 -1.24 -4.35
CA TYR A 65 -14.99 -2.42 -4.86
C TYR A 65 -14.73 -3.51 -3.80
N GLY A 66 -15.64 -3.62 -2.81
CA GLY A 66 -15.55 -4.61 -1.74
C GLY A 66 -14.54 -4.27 -0.63
N ILE A 67 -14.00 -3.07 -0.60
CA ILE A 67 -13.12 -2.57 0.45
C ILE A 67 -13.74 -1.38 1.18
N ARG A 68 -13.37 -1.17 2.43
CA ARG A 68 -13.58 0.07 3.19
C ARG A 68 -12.37 0.96 3.02
N SER A 69 -12.55 2.19 2.58
CA SER A 69 -11.43 3.10 2.34
C SER A 69 -11.63 4.45 2.99
N MET A 70 -10.52 5.05 3.39
CA MET A 70 -10.46 6.43 3.84
C MET A 70 -9.10 7.02 3.46
N SER A 71 -9.09 8.30 3.14
CA SER A 71 -7.88 9.05 2.88
C SER A 71 -7.82 10.28 3.79
N ILE A 72 -6.62 10.64 4.18
CA ILE A 72 -6.38 11.92 4.85
C ILE A 72 -6.86 13.08 3.96
N GLY A 73 -6.78 12.94 2.64
CA GLY A 73 -7.31 13.91 1.68
C GLY A 73 -8.83 14.11 1.75
N ASN A 74 -9.60 13.12 2.23
CA ASN A 74 -11.04 13.29 2.41
C ASN A 74 -11.41 14.12 3.66
N LEU A 75 -10.46 14.29 4.59
CA LEU A 75 -10.66 14.98 5.87
C LEU A 75 -10.11 16.41 5.88
N ILE A 76 -9.29 16.73 4.88
CA ILE A 76 -8.63 18.03 4.77
C ILE A 76 -9.39 18.89 3.75
N ASP A 77 -9.42 20.17 3.99
CA ASP A 77 -9.93 21.16 3.05
C ASP A 77 -8.80 21.54 2.08
N GLU A 78 -8.91 21.15 0.81
CA GLU A 78 -7.88 21.41 -0.21
C GLU A 78 -7.54 22.90 -0.36
N GLU A 79 -8.48 23.79 -0.01
CA GLU A 79 -8.30 25.25 -0.11
C GLU A 79 -7.42 25.83 1.02
N LYS A 80 -7.17 25.07 2.08
CA LYS A 80 -6.39 25.54 3.23
C LYS A 80 -5.02 24.90 3.27
N PRO A 81 -3.94 25.63 2.99
CA PRO A 81 -2.58 25.09 3.10
C PRO A 81 -2.28 24.74 4.55
N ILE A 82 -2.16 23.46 4.86
CA ILE A 82 -1.76 22.97 6.18
C ILE A 82 -0.27 22.63 6.13
N ILE A 83 0.52 23.25 6.99
CA ILE A 83 1.91 22.87 7.18
C ILE A 83 1.95 21.67 8.11
N TRP A 84 2.10 20.50 7.53
CA TRP A 84 2.19 19.26 8.28
C TRP A 84 3.53 19.12 9.00
N ARG A 85 3.47 18.91 10.32
CA ARG A 85 4.63 18.51 11.13
C ARG A 85 4.45 17.07 11.59
N GLY A 86 5.53 16.35 11.82
CA GLY A 86 5.48 14.91 12.15
C GLY A 86 4.47 14.54 13.23
N ALA A 87 4.45 15.26 14.35
CA ALA A 87 3.50 15.03 15.45
C ALA A 87 2.03 15.25 15.05
N MET A 88 1.75 16.19 14.12
CA MET A 88 0.38 16.42 13.62
C MET A 88 -0.08 15.25 12.75
N VAL A 89 0.82 14.75 11.91
CA VAL A 89 0.55 13.61 11.03
C VAL A 89 0.25 12.35 11.84
N VAL A 90 1.08 12.08 12.84
CA VAL A 90 0.87 10.93 13.75
C VAL A 90 -0.47 11.04 14.46
N ARG A 91 -0.83 12.24 14.97
CA ARG A 91 -2.13 12.46 15.62
C ARG A 91 -3.29 12.24 14.65
N ALA A 92 -3.22 12.82 13.43
CA ALA A 92 -4.26 12.67 12.43
C ALA A 92 -4.44 11.19 12.04
N LEU A 93 -3.35 10.45 11.86
CA LEU A 93 -3.41 9.03 11.52
C LEU A 93 -4.00 8.20 12.67
N ASN A 94 -3.59 8.44 13.91
CA ASN A 94 -4.19 7.77 15.07
C ASN A 94 -5.69 8.05 15.16
N GLN A 95 -6.13 9.29 14.92
CA GLN A 95 -7.56 9.62 14.85
C GLN A 95 -8.26 8.84 13.72
N MET A 96 -7.64 8.72 12.54
CA MET A 96 -8.21 7.92 11.44
C MET A 96 -8.31 6.43 11.79
N LEU A 97 -7.43 5.91 12.62
CA LEU A 97 -7.52 4.52 13.08
C LEU A 97 -8.63 4.31 14.12
N THR A 98 -8.83 5.28 15.01
CA THR A 98 -9.77 5.18 16.13
C THR A 98 -11.17 5.71 15.83
N ASP A 99 -11.27 6.81 15.07
CA ASP A 99 -12.53 7.53 14.86
C ASP A 99 -13.30 7.06 13.62
N ILE A 100 -12.66 6.31 12.74
CA ILE A 100 -13.34 5.68 11.60
C ILE A 100 -13.99 4.37 12.04
N ALA A 101 -15.23 4.17 11.61
CA ALA A 101 -15.99 2.95 11.85
C ALA A 101 -15.54 1.83 10.92
N TRP A 102 -14.29 1.36 11.07
CA TRP A 102 -13.73 0.29 10.23
C TRP A 102 -14.49 -1.02 10.35
N GLY A 103 -15.11 -1.29 11.52
CA GLY A 103 -15.69 -2.58 11.84
C GLY A 103 -14.63 -3.68 11.89
N GLU A 104 -15.06 -4.93 11.80
CA GLU A 104 -14.13 -6.06 11.74
C GLU A 104 -13.39 -6.09 10.41
N LEU A 105 -12.07 -6.19 10.47
CA LEU A 105 -11.19 -6.33 9.31
C LEU A 105 -10.23 -7.50 9.51
N ASP A 106 -9.97 -8.24 8.42
CA ASP A 106 -8.86 -9.20 8.36
C ASP A 106 -7.55 -8.48 8.02
N PHE A 107 -7.63 -7.42 7.20
CA PHE A 107 -6.49 -6.59 6.80
C PHE A 107 -6.84 -5.11 6.80
N LEU A 108 -5.99 -4.29 7.40
CA LEU A 108 -5.95 -2.85 7.17
C LEU A 108 -4.64 -2.51 6.44
N ILE A 109 -4.76 -2.17 5.17
CA ILE A 109 -3.62 -1.71 4.36
C ILE A 109 -3.49 -0.21 4.56
N ILE A 110 -2.31 0.22 5.00
CA ILE A 110 -1.99 1.64 5.18
C ILE A 110 -0.97 2.03 4.13
N ASP A 111 -1.34 2.93 3.22
CA ASP A 111 -0.48 3.51 2.20
C ASP A 111 0.31 4.67 2.82
N LEU A 112 1.58 4.44 3.16
CA LEU A 112 2.43 5.41 3.85
C LEU A 112 2.91 6.53 2.90
N PRO A 113 3.28 7.72 3.41
CA PRO A 113 4.01 8.70 2.62
C PRO A 113 5.29 8.10 2.00
N PRO A 114 5.74 8.57 0.84
CA PRO A 114 6.98 8.08 0.24
C PRO A 114 8.23 8.56 1.00
N GLY A 115 9.32 7.85 0.86
CA GLY A 115 10.61 8.21 1.44
C GLY A 115 10.91 7.53 2.78
N THR A 116 11.88 8.07 3.51
CA THR A 116 12.38 7.52 4.78
C THR A 116 12.64 8.63 5.81
N GLY A 117 11.92 9.74 5.68
CA GLY A 117 12.06 10.91 6.55
C GLY A 117 11.37 10.74 7.91
N ASP A 118 11.45 11.80 8.72
CA ASP A 118 10.97 11.82 10.10
C ASP A 118 9.48 11.48 10.24
N ILE A 119 8.66 11.88 9.28
CA ILE A 119 7.22 11.58 9.30
C ILE A 119 6.99 10.08 9.18
N GLN A 120 7.65 9.42 8.21
CA GLN A 120 7.49 7.99 7.99
C GLN A 120 8.04 7.19 9.17
N LEU A 121 9.17 7.61 9.73
CA LEU A 121 9.74 7.03 10.94
C LEU A 121 8.76 7.17 12.12
N SER A 122 8.25 8.39 12.36
CA SER A 122 7.30 8.66 13.44
C SER A 122 6.01 7.85 13.30
N LEU A 123 5.47 7.73 12.08
CA LEU A 123 4.31 6.89 11.80
C LEU A 123 4.60 5.42 12.11
N SER A 124 5.74 4.92 11.64
CA SER A 124 6.13 3.51 11.84
C SER A 124 6.39 3.18 13.31
N GLN A 125 6.77 4.15 14.13
CA GLN A 125 6.96 3.99 15.57
C GLN A 125 5.66 4.05 16.36
N SER A 126 4.69 4.85 15.90
CA SER A 126 3.44 5.09 16.62
C SER A 126 2.36 4.05 16.35
N LEU A 127 2.50 3.26 15.30
CA LEU A 127 1.53 2.26 14.87
C LEU A 127 1.97 0.85 15.28
N SER A 128 1.01 0.03 15.71
CA SER A 128 1.23 -1.43 15.86
C SER A 128 1.19 -2.09 14.48
N ILE A 129 2.32 -2.04 13.75
CA ILE A 129 2.43 -2.54 12.39
C ILE A 129 2.76 -4.03 12.41
N SER A 130 1.87 -4.86 11.87
CA SER A 130 2.09 -6.32 11.74
C SER A 130 3.12 -6.66 10.66
N GLY A 131 3.33 -5.80 9.67
CA GLY A 131 4.32 -6.01 8.63
C GLY A 131 4.32 -4.93 7.57
N ALA A 132 5.43 -4.84 6.83
CA ALA A 132 5.64 -3.86 5.77
C ALA A 132 5.89 -4.55 4.42
N VAL A 133 5.18 -4.12 3.40
CA VAL A 133 5.49 -4.41 1.99
C VAL A 133 6.22 -3.22 1.42
N VAL A 134 7.36 -3.45 0.78
CA VAL A 134 8.16 -2.40 0.15
C VAL A 134 7.99 -2.45 -1.36
N VAL A 135 7.53 -1.34 -1.95
CA VAL A 135 7.37 -1.20 -3.40
C VAL A 135 8.56 -0.45 -3.98
N THR A 136 9.12 -0.97 -5.06
CA THR A 136 10.26 -0.40 -5.79
C THR A 136 10.11 -0.54 -7.29
N THR A 137 10.95 0.17 -8.04
CA THR A 137 11.24 -0.09 -9.46
C THR A 137 12.61 -0.74 -9.60
N PRO A 138 12.94 -1.39 -10.76
CA PRO A 138 14.23 -2.10 -10.93
C PRO A 138 15.47 -1.20 -10.94
N GLN A 139 15.33 0.13 -11.06
CA GLN A 139 16.43 1.09 -11.19
C GLN A 139 17.36 1.07 -9.96
N ASP A 140 18.66 1.10 -10.18
CA ASP A 140 19.67 1.14 -9.10
C ASP A 140 19.45 2.31 -8.12
N ILE A 141 19.10 3.49 -8.62
CA ILE A 141 18.80 4.64 -7.79
C ILE A 141 17.60 4.40 -6.87
N SER A 142 16.58 3.65 -7.35
CA SER A 142 15.43 3.25 -6.54
C SER A 142 15.84 2.26 -5.44
N LEU A 143 16.77 1.36 -5.73
CA LEU A 143 17.25 0.35 -4.79
C LEU A 143 18.06 0.95 -3.65
N ILE A 144 18.75 2.07 -3.88
CA ILE A 144 19.43 2.81 -2.80
C ILE A 144 18.39 3.28 -1.76
N ASP A 145 17.27 3.82 -2.21
CA ASP A 145 16.22 4.29 -1.32
C ASP A 145 15.42 3.15 -0.69
N VAL A 146 15.26 2.02 -1.39
CA VAL A 146 14.70 0.79 -0.81
C VAL A 146 15.52 0.31 0.38
N ARG A 147 16.85 0.31 0.29
CA ARG A 147 17.73 -0.06 1.41
C ARG A 147 17.53 0.85 2.62
N LYS A 148 17.32 2.14 2.40
CA LYS A 148 17.01 3.09 3.48
C LYS A 148 15.65 2.75 4.12
N ALA A 149 14.62 2.46 3.30
CA ALA A 149 13.31 2.09 3.79
C ALA A 149 13.35 0.77 4.59
N ILE A 150 14.05 -0.24 4.09
CA ILE A 150 14.28 -1.51 4.78
C ILE A 150 14.95 -1.27 6.15
N ASN A 151 16.02 -0.47 6.18
CA ASN A 151 16.73 -0.15 7.42
C ASN A 151 15.86 0.64 8.40
N MET A 152 15.01 1.55 7.91
CA MET A 152 14.06 2.30 8.73
C MET A 152 13.07 1.32 9.40
N PHE A 153 12.42 0.44 8.65
CA PHE A 153 11.47 -0.54 9.22
C PHE A 153 12.16 -1.47 10.24
N LYS A 154 13.39 -1.93 9.94
CA LYS A 154 14.17 -2.74 10.89
C LYS A 154 14.45 -2.00 12.20
N ARG A 155 14.77 -0.69 12.15
CA ARG A 155 15.04 0.14 13.35
C ARG A 155 13.83 0.28 14.27
N VAL A 156 12.62 0.22 13.71
CA VAL A 156 11.38 0.31 14.48
C VAL A 156 10.73 -1.06 14.72
N ASN A 157 11.48 -2.14 14.53
CA ASN A 157 11.06 -3.52 14.73
C ASN A 157 9.84 -3.94 13.89
N VAL A 158 9.64 -3.33 12.72
CA VAL A 158 8.61 -3.73 11.78
C VAL A 158 9.17 -4.77 10.82
N GLU A 159 8.55 -5.93 10.78
CA GLU A 159 8.91 -7.00 9.87
C GLU A 159 8.60 -6.62 8.43
N ILE A 160 9.51 -6.95 7.50
CA ILE A 160 9.28 -6.72 6.07
C ILE A 160 8.75 -8.01 5.45
N THR A 161 7.46 -8.02 5.22
CA THR A 161 6.73 -9.17 4.67
C THR A 161 7.00 -9.41 3.19
N GLY A 162 7.59 -8.42 2.49
CA GLY A 162 8.09 -8.65 1.15
C GLY A 162 8.39 -7.40 0.33
N ILE A 163 9.03 -7.66 -0.81
CA ILE A 163 9.35 -6.64 -1.83
C ILE A 163 8.50 -6.91 -3.08
N ILE A 164 7.90 -5.85 -3.63
CA ILE A 164 7.22 -5.84 -4.93
C ILE A 164 8.04 -4.97 -5.88
N GLU A 165 8.44 -5.53 -7.01
CA GLU A 165 9.06 -4.78 -8.09
C GLU A 165 7.99 -4.32 -9.08
N ASN A 166 7.65 -3.04 -9.04
CA ASN A 166 6.71 -2.41 -9.96
C ASN A 166 7.45 -1.84 -11.18
N MET A 167 6.72 -1.65 -12.28
CA MET A 167 7.28 -1.17 -13.57
C MET A 167 8.46 -2.02 -14.05
N SER A 168 8.40 -3.34 -13.82
CA SER A 168 9.51 -4.26 -14.02
C SER A 168 9.93 -4.42 -15.49
N PHE A 169 8.97 -4.42 -16.40
CA PHE A 169 9.18 -4.48 -17.84
C PHE A 169 7.93 -4.04 -18.60
N LEU A 170 8.11 -3.60 -19.84
CA LEU A 170 7.03 -3.43 -20.81
C LEU A 170 6.91 -4.69 -21.66
N LYS A 171 5.70 -5.20 -21.82
CA LYS A 171 5.43 -6.34 -22.70
C LYS A 171 5.09 -5.84 -24.10
N GLN A 172 5.85 -6.25 -25.09
CA GLN A 172 5.61 -5.98 -26.52
C GLN A 172 5.54 -7.30 -27.28
N GLY A 173 4.33 -7.78 -27.54
CA GLY A 173 4.12 -9.14 -28.03
C GLY A 173 4.70 -10.17 -27.06
N ASN A 174 5.58 -11.04 -27.55
CA ASN A 174 6.26 -12.05 -26.73
C ASN A 174 7.58 -11.55 -26.09
N LYS A 175 8.00 -10.30 -26.34
CA LYS A 175 9.25 -9.74 -25.82
C LYS A 175 8.99 -8.90 -24.57
N LYS A 176 9.95 -8.96 -23.63
CA LYS A 176 10.01 -8.07 -22.46
C LYS A 176 11.05 -7.00 -22.69
N ILE A 177 10.66 -5.74 -22.58
CA ILE A 177 11.54 -4.58 -22.68
C ILE A 177 11.76 -4.04 -21.27
N TYR A 178 12.98 -4.03 -20.81
CA TYR A 178 13.37 -3.58 -19.47
C TYR A 178 13.77 -2.11 -19.50
N ILE A 179 12.76 -1.22 -19.41
CA ILE A 179 12.96 0.24 -19.51
C ILE A 179 13.76 0.77 -18.30
N PHE A 180 13.52 0.21 -17.13
CA PHE A 180 14.09 0.68 -15.86
C PHE A 180 15.14 -0.26 -15.26
N GLY A 181 15.72 -1.16 -16.07
CA GLY A 181 16.60 -2.22 -15.59
C GLY A 181 15.86 -3.53 -15.35
N LYS A 182 16.63 -4.58 -14.98
CA LYS A 182 16.11 -5.94 -14.89
C LYS A 182 16.37 -6.53 -13.51
N ASP A 183 15.31 -7.09 -12.90
CA ASP A 183 15.38 -7.90 -11.68
C ASP A 183 16.03 -7.18 -10.47
N GLY A 184 16.03 -5.84 -10.44
CA GLY A 184 16.64 -5.08 -9.35
C GLY A 184 16.03 -5.39 -8.00
N GLY A 185 14.70 -5.36 -7.88
CA GLY A 185 13.97 -5.70 -6.66
C GLY A 185 14.12 -7.17 -6.27
N LEU A 186 14.14 -8.10 -7.25
CA LEU A 186 14.40 -9.50 -7.00
C LEU A 186 15.82 -9.72 -6.42
N ASN A 187 16.82 -9.07 -6.99
CA ASN A 187 18.20 -9.19 -6.53
C ASN A 187 18.36 -8.58 -5.13
N GLU A 188 17.71 -7.44 -4.86
CA GLU A 188 17.73 -6.81 -3.56
C GLU A 188 17.02 -7.68 -2.51
N SER A 189 15.90 -8.33 -2.85
CA SER A 189 15.20 -9.26 -1.95
C SER A 189 16.08 -10.42 -1.51
N LYS A 190 16.83 -11.01 -2.45
CA LYS A 190 17.81 -12.08 -2.17
C LYS A 190 18.93 -11.59 -1.25
N LYS A 191 19.49 -10.40 -1.55
CA LYS A 191 20.57 -9.78 -0.77
C LYS A 191 20.15 -9.50 0.67
N GLN A 192 18.93 -9.00 0.86
CA GLN A 192 18.37 -8.64 2.16
C GLN A 192 17.72 -9.83 2.88
N LYS A 193 17.60 -10.98 2.24
CA LYS A 193 16.88 -12.18 2.71
C LYS A 193 15.41 -11.88 3.05
N ILE A 194 14.77 -11.02 2.24
CA ILE A 194 13.38 -10.61 2.34
C ILE A 194 12.58 -11.34 1.26
N PRO A 195 11.33 -11.78 1.52
CA PRO A 195 10.50 -12.41 0.49
C PRO A 195 10.31 -11.53 -0.74
N PHE A 196 10.41 -12.11 -1.94
CA PHE A 196 10.04 -11.45 -3.18
C PHE A 196 8.61 -11.83 -3.54
N LEU A 197 7.72 -10.84 -3.53
CA LEU A 197 6.29 -11.07 -3.75
C LEU A 197 5.95 -11.15 -5.25
N GLY A 198 6.69 -10.44 -6.09
CA GLY A 198 6.53 -10.52 -7.53
C GLY A 198 6.90 -9.26 -8.28
N GLN A 199 6.76 -9.35 -9.60
CA GLN A 199 6.97 -8.27 -10.56
C GLN A 199 5.62 -7.82 -11.13
N ILE A 200 5.41 -6.51 -11.18
CA ILE A 200 4.27 -5.88 -11.85
C ILE A 200 4.82 -5.20 -13.10
N PRO A 201 4.42 -5.61 -14.31
CA PRO A 201 4.88 -4.99 -15.55
C PRO A 201 4.30 -3.59 -15.74
N ILE A 202 4.86 -2.85 -16.69
CA ILE A 202 4.25 -1.61 -17.19
C ILE A 202 3.09 -2.02 -18.08
N LEU A 203 1.86 -1.75 -17.61
CA LEU A 203 0.63 -2.01 -18.33
C LEU A 203 -0.10 -0.68 -18.51
N PRO A 204 -0.29 -0.18 -19.74
CA PRO A 204 -0.98 1.11 -19.99
C PRO A 204 -2.38 1.17 -19.37
N GLU A 205 -3.06 0.04 -19.30
CA GLU A 205 -4.38 -0.07 -18.68
C GLU A 205 -4.38 0.32 -17.20
N ILE A 206 -3.27 0.11 -16.46
CA ILE A 206 -3.18 0.49 -15.05
C ILE A 206 -3.35 2.00 -14.89
N THR A 207 -2.69 2.79 -15.74
CA THR A 207 -2.80 4.26 -15.72
C THR A 207 -4.21 4.69 -16.12
N THR A 208 -4.71 4.21 -17.27
CA THR A 208 -6.04 4.56 -17.77
C THR A 208 -7.13 4.23 -16.76
N HIS A 209 -7.08 3.05 -16.16
CA HIS A 209 -8.07 2.63 -15.17
C HIS A 209 -7.96 3.40 -13.85
N SER A 210 -6.74 3.73 -13.41
CA SER A 210 -6.53 4.57 -12.22
C SER A 210 -7.13 5.96 -12.41
N ASP A 211 -6.94 6.58 -13.58
CA ASP A 211 -7.50 7.90 -13.90
C ASP A 211 -9.03 7.87 -14.02
N LEU A 212 -9.60 6.77 -14.49
CA LEU A 212 -11.05 6.56 -14.54
C LEU A 212 -11.67 6.25 -13.17
N GLY A 213 -10.85 6.05 -12.13
CA GLY A 213 -11.30 5.64 -10.79
C GLY A 213 -11.90 4.23 -10.76
N LYS A 214 -11.43 3.36 -11.64
CA LYS A 214 -11.82 1.95 -11.76
C LYS A 214 -10.57 1.08 -11.76
N PRO A 215 -9.99 0.74 -10.59
CA PRO A 215 -8.75 -0.02 -10.50
C PRO A 215 -8.79 -1.32 -11.32
N VAL A 216 -7.66 -1.65 -11.97
CA VAL A 216 -7.57 -2.79 -12.91
C VAL A 216 -7.94 -4.14 -12.29
N THR A 217 -7.77 -4.28 -10.99
CA THR A 217 -8.12 -5.50 -10.27
C THR A 217 -9.61 -5.69 -10.03
N THR A 218 -10.44 -4.75 -10.44
CA THR A 218 -11.91 -4.92 -10.42
C THR A 218 -12.39 -5.88 -11.50
N ASP A 219 -11.63 -6.07 -12.58
CA ASP A 219 -11.90 -7.05 -13.63
C ASP A 219 -11.01 -8.30 -13.45
N LYS A 220 -11.63 -9.38 -12.95
CA LYS A 220 -10.95 -10.67 -12.72
C LYS A 220 -10.40 -11.35 -13.98
N LYS A 221 -10.84 -10.92 -15.16
CA LYS A 221 -10.40 -11.50 -16.44
C LYS A 221 -9.21 -10.76 -17.03
N SER A 222 -8.85 -9.59 -16.49
CA SER A 222 -7.74 -8.78 -17.01
C SER A 222 -6.38 -9.42 -16.75
N GLU A 223 -5.42 -9.17 -17.64
CA GLU A 223 -4.01 -9.58 -17.43
C GLU A 223 -3.46 -8.94 -16.15
N SER A 224 -3.80 -7.69 -15.91
CA SER A 224 -3.40 -6.96 -14.70
C SER A 224 -3.90 -7.64 -13.43
N PHE A 225 -5.15 -8.11 -13.41
CA PHE A 225 -5.67 -8.86 -12.26
C PHE A 225 -4.81 -10.08 -11.96
N LEU A 226 -4.47 -10.88 -12.97
CA LEU A 226 -3.67 -12.10 -12.78
C LEU A 226 -2.29 -11.81 -12.19
N VAL A 227 -1.69 -10.68 -12.59
CA VAL A 227 -0.41 -10.22 -12.02
C VAL A 227 -0.54 -9.91 -10.53
N TYR A 228 -1.54 -9.09 -10.15
CA TYR A 228 -1.78 -8.74 -8.74
C TYR A 228 -2.22 -9.96 -7.92
N ASP A 229 -3.03 -10.85 -8.48
CA ASP A 229 -3.45 -12.10 -7.83
C ASP A 229 -2.24 -12.98 -7.48
N LYS A 230 -1.26 -13.09 -8.39
CA LYS A 230 -0.01 -13.80 -8.12
C LYS A 230 0.78 -13.18 -6.97
N VAL A 231 0.90 -11.85 -6.95
CA VAL A 231 1.57 -11.12 -5.86
C VAL A 231 0.88 -11.39 -4.52
N ILE A 232 -0.45 -11.29 -4.48
CA ILE A 232 -1.23 -11.57 -3.27
C ILE A 232 -1.12 -13.04 -2.83
N ASN A 233 -1.12 -13.98 -3.75
CA ASN A 233 -0.94 -15.39 -3.40
C ASN A 233 0.42 -15.64 -2.76
N ASN A 234 1.49 -15.00 -3.25
CA ASN A 234 2.81 -15.07 -2.64
C ASN A 234 2.82 -14.43 -1.24
N PHE A 235 2.19 -13.27 -1.08
CA PHE A 235 2.04 -12.60 0.20
C PHE A 235 1.30 -13.48 1.23
N LEU A 236 0.14 -14.03 0.88
CA LEU A 236 -0.64 -14.90 1.76
C LEU A 236 0.09 -16.21 2.10
N LYS A 237 0.86 -16.75 1.14
CA LYS A 237 1.71 -17.93 1.40
C LYS A 237 2.79 -17.64 2.44
N TYR A 238 3.39 -16.45 2.37
CA TYR A 238 4.38 -16.01 3.36
C TYR A 238 3.75 -15.89 4.75
N LEU A 239 2.63 -15.16 4.88
CA LEU A 239 1.94 -15.00 6.17
C LEU A 239 1.55 -16.35 6.81
N LYS A 240 1.08 -17.33 6.02
CA LYS A 240 0.76 -18.68 6.53
C LYS A 240 1.98 -19.44 7.01
N LYS A 241 3.14 -19.20 6.44
CA LYS A 241 4.40 -19.84 6.87
C LYS A 241 4.87 -19.26 8.21
N ASP A 242 4.71 -17.95 8.37
CA ASP A 242 5.13 -17.22 9.56
C ASP A 242 4.20 -17.50 10.75
N SER A 243 2.88 -17.56 10.54
CA SER A 243 1.90 -17.91 11.59
C SER A 243 2.08 -19.31 12.16
N LYS A 244 2.76 -20.22 11.45
CA LYS A 244 3.14 -21.54 11.98
C LYS A 244 4.38 -21.46 12.88
N SER A 245 5.18 -20.41 12.77
CA SER A 245 6.37 -20.18 13.60
C SER A 245 6.07 -19.30 14.82
N ASN A 246 5.07 -18.43 14.76
CA ASN A 246 4.66 -17.53 15.83
C ASN A 246 3.16 -17.63 16.08
N ASN A 247 2.77 -18.22 17.21
CA ASN A 247 1.38 -18.29 17.69
C ASN A 247 0.91 -16.91 18.21
N THR A 248 0.92 -15.87 17.38
CA THR A 248 0.45 -14.54 17.77
C THR A 248 -0.93 -14.29 17.16
N LYS A 249 -1.97 -14.48 17.97
CA LYS A 249 -3.31 -13.96 17.69
C LYS A 249 -3.25 -12.43 17.85
N ILE A 250 -3.60 -11.70 16.80
CA ILE A 250 -3.80 -10.25 16.89
C ILE A 250 -5.15 -10.05 17.58
N THR A 251 -5.13 -9.61 18.83
CA THR A 251 -6.31 -9.10 19.56
C THR A 251 -6.24 -7.59 19.52
N PHE A 252 -7.29 -6.95 19.03
CA PHE A 252 -7.51 -5.52 19.24
C PHE A 252 -8.20 -5.37 20.60
N GLU A 253 -7.51 -4.75 21.57
CA GLU A 253 -8.12 -4.18 22.77
C GLU A 253 -8.61 -2.76 22.51
#